data_b19ffd8abee695f2fec2b36779be7691
#
_entry.id   b19ffd8abee695f2fec2b36779be7691
#
_cell.length_a   1.000
_cell.length_b   1.000
_cell.length_c   1.000
_cell.angle_alpha   90.00
_cell.angle_beta   90.00
_cell.angle_gamma   90.00
#
_symmetry.space_group_name_H-M   'P 1'
#
loop_
_entity.id
_entity.type
_entity.pdbx_description
1 polymer ?
#
loop_
_entity_poly.entity_id
_entity_poly.type
_entity_poly.pdbx_seq_one_letter_code
_entity_poly.pdbx_strand_id
1 'polypeptide(L)'
;MRISVIGHAGSGKSTLAAQISKKLGISHIHIDRFWFEAGGLEVWKRDDEAAKDRVRAIVGGRIREAIAQDSWVSDGLYSRYQDEVTERADVLIYLNIPLIARWRNHFQRALRPSGRHKELTWWDEIHFFYEMTLKTQKQAPRINALVEKFKDKVIVLHSRKEVAEYLAKL
;
A
#
# COMPACT_ATOMS: atom_id res chain seq x y z
N MET A 1 -3.82 -14.88 -12.41
CA MET A 1 -2.58 -14.19 -11.97
C MET A 1 -2.88 -13.28 -10.79
N ARG A 2 -2.16 -13.44 -9.69
CA ARG A 2 -2.38 -12.74 -8.42
C ARG A 2 -1.11 -11.96 -8.06
N ILE A 3 -1.21 -10.65 -7.91
CA ILE A 3 -0.06 -9.76 -7.71
C ILE A 3 -0.25 -8.96 -6.43
N SER A 4 0.72 -9.00 -5.51
CA SER A 4 0.75 -8.14 -4.32
C SER A 4 1.78 -7.02 -4.51
N VAL A 5 1.35 -5.76 -4.36
CA VAL A 5 2.23 -4.59 -4.48
C VAL A 5 2.44 -3.97 -3.10
N ILE A 6 3.65 -4.03 -2.60
CA ILE A 6 4.05 -3.47 -1.30
C ILE A 6 5.08 -2.35 -1.47
N GLY A 7 5.27 -1.59 -0.41
CA GLY A 7 6.25 -0.50 -0.36
C GLY A 7 5.79 0.58 0.61
N HIS A 8 6.67 1.51 0.90
CA HIS A 8 6.40 2.60 1.84
C HIS A 8 5.35 3.61 1.32
N ALA A 9 4.84 4.46 2.21
CA ALA A 9 3.97 5.56 1.83
C ALA A 9 4.63 6.44 0.74
N GLY A 10 3.84 6.88 -0.25
CA GLY A 10 4.34 7.71 -1.35
C GLY A 10 5.15 6.97 -2.44
N SER A 11 5.38 5.65 -2.34
CA SER A 11 6.13 4.90 -3.35
C SER A 11 5.40 4.71 -4.69
N GLY A 12 4.09 4.93 -4.74
CA GLY A 12 3.29 4.77 -5.96
C GLY A 12 2.59 3.42 -6.11
N LYS A 13 2.47 2.64 -5.04
CA LYS A 13 1.79 1.32 -5.02
C LYS A 13 0.43 1.33 -5.70
N SER A 14 -0.47 2.20 -5.27
CA SER A 14 -1.83 2.27 -5.80
C SER A 14 -1.87 2.68 -7.27
N THR A 15 -0.91 3.52 -7.70
CA THR A 15 -0.77 3.90 -9.10
C THR A 15 -0.34 2.71 -9.96
N LEU A 16 0.69 1.96 -9.49
CA LEU A 16 1.17 0.76 -10.18
C LEU A 16 0.08 -0.31 -10.23
N ALA A 17 -0.58 -0.60 -9.10
CA ALA A 17 -1.64 -1.58 -9.04
C ALA A 17 -2.81 -1.25 -9.97
N ALA A 18 -3.23 0.03 -10.04
CA ALA A 18 -4.26 0.47 -10.97
C ALA A 18 -3.86 0.29 -12.44
N GLN A 19 -2.59 0.55 -12.79
CA GLN A 19 -2.06 0.34 -14.14
C GLN A 19 -2.01 -1.15 -14.51
N ILE A 20 -1.58 -2.01 -13.58
CA ILE A 20 -1.57 -3.47 -13.74
C ILE A 20 -2.99 -3.98 -13.94
N SER A 21 -3.92 -3.59 -13.04
CA SER A 21 -5.33 -3.96 -13.11
C SER A 21 -5.94 -3.63 -14.49
N LYS A 22 -5.71 -2.40 -14.95
CA LYS A 22 -6.19 -1.95 -16.26
C LYS A 22 -5.58 -2.75 -17.41
N LYS A 23 -4.27 -3.02 -17.35
CA LYS A 23 -3.54 -3.71 -18.43
C LYS A 23 -3.92 -5.18 -18.55
N LEU A 24 -4.10 -5.85 -17.41
CA LEU A 24 -4.39 -7.29 -17.35
C LEU A 24 -5.90 -7.60 -17.26
N GLY A 25 -6.76 -6.60 -17.06
CA GLY A 25 -8.21 -6.81 -16.89
C GLY A 25 -8.56 -7.54 -15.58
N ILE A 26 -7.76 -7.38 -14.51
CA ILE A 26 -7.94 -8.07 -13.23
C ILE A 26 -8.41 -7.12 -12.12
N SER A 27 -9.02 -7.68 -11.07
CA SER A 27 -9.54 -6.90 -9.93
C SER A 27 -8.43 -6.15 -9.20
N HIS A 28 -8.67 -4.89 -8.83
CA HIS A 28 -7.79 -4.09 -7.98
C HIS A 28 -8.30 -4.07 -6.55
N ILE A 29 -7.53 -4.64 -5.61
CA ILE A 29 -7.85 -4.75 -4.19
C ILE A 29 -7.09 -3.67 -3.42
N HIS A 30 -7.80 -2.65 -2.97
CA HIS A 30 -7.26 -1.60 -2.11
C HIS A 30 -7.35 -2.01 -0.63
N ILE A 31 -6.32 -2.66 -0.08
CA ILE A 31 -6.36 -3.19 1.29
C ILE A 31 -6.56 -2.09 2.33
N ASP A 32 -5.87 -0.96 2.19
CA ASP A 32 -6.00 0.17 3.12
C ASP A 32 -7.41 0.77 3.12
N ARG A 33 -8.14 0.68 2.00
CA ARG A 33 -9.50 1.17 1.87
C ARG A 33 -10.48 0.38 2.73
N PHE A 34 -10.31 -0.92 2.86
CA PHE A 34 -11.16 -1.75 3.72
C PHE A 34 -11.13 -1.30 5.18
N TRP A 35 -9.97 -0.83 5.66
CA TRP A 35 -9.84 -0.26 6.99
C TRP A 35 -10.66 1.02 7.16
N PHE A 36 -10.57 1.95 6.21
CA PHE A 36 -11.33 3.20 6.27
C PHE A 36 -12.84 2.96 6.17
N GLU A 37 -13.28 2.08 5.27
CA GLU A 37 -14.70 1.75 5.09
C GLU A 37 -15.30 1.00 6.29
N ALA A 38 -14.50 0.27 7.04
CA ALA A 38 -14.92 -0.39 8.27
C ALA A 38 -14.96 0.54 9.50
N GLY A 39 -14.74 1.85 9.33
CA GLY A 39 -14.73 2.82 10.42
C GLY A 39 -13.45 2.83 11.25
N GLY A 40 -12.36 2.30 10.72
CA GLY A 40 -11.08 2.15 11.43
C GLY A 40 -10.52 3.46 11.95
N LEU A 41 -10.71 4.58 11.24
CA LEU A 41 -10.24 5.90 11.66
C LEU A 41 -10.95 6.39 12.93
N GLU A 42 -12.26 6.21 13.03
CA GLU A 42 -13.07 6.62 14.18
C GLU A 42 -12.71 5.82 15.44
N VAL A 43 -12.56 4.51 15.24
CA VAL A 43 -12.19 3.58 16.32
C VAL A 43 -10.77 3.85 16.82
N TRP A 44 -9.84 4.19 15.92
CA TRP A 44 -8.48 4.56 16.28
C TRP A 44 -8.43 5.80 17.17
N LYS A 45 -9.23 6.83 16.84
CA LYS A 45 -9.30 8.07 17.62
C LYS A 45 -9.88 7.88 19.03
N ARG A 46 -10.77 6.91 19.20
CA ARG A 46 -11.43 6.63 20.50
C ARG A 46 -10.63 5.73 21.43
N ASP A 47 -9.55 5.13 20.96
CA ASP A 47 -8.68 4.19 21.68
C ASP A 47 -9.42 2.98 22.30
N ASP A 48 -10.52 2.55 21.69
CA ASP A 48 -11.32 1.39 22.09
C ASP A 48 -10.75 0.11 21.42
N GLU A 49 -10.04 -0.71 22.19
CA GLU A 49 -9.42 -1.93 21.67
C GLU A 49 -10.47 -2.98 21.22
N ALA A 50 -11.60 -3.10 21.91
CA ALA A 50 -12.64 -4.03 21.50
C ALA A 50 -13.28 -3.61 20.17
N ALA A 51 -13.46 -2.31 19.95
CA ALA A 51 -13.92 -1.80 18.66
C ALA A 51 -12.85 -1.96 17.57
N LYS A 52 -11.55 -1.77 17.89
CA LYS A 52 -10.45 -2.04 16.97
C LYS A 52 -10.41 -3.49 16.53
N ASP A 53 -10.65 -4.44 17.44
CA ASP A 53 -10.67 -5.86 17.10
C ASP A 53 -11.86 -6.24 16.22
N ARG A 54 -13.04 -5.65 16.45
CA ARG A 54 -14.20 -5.82 15.55
C ARG A 54 -13.89 -5.31 14.14
N VAL A 55 -13.32 -4.12 14.03
CA VAL A 55 -12.91 -3.56 12.73
C VAL A 55 -11.85 -4.44 12.05
N ARG A 56 -10.87 -4.92 12.79
CA ARG A 56 -9.84 -5.85 12.29
C ARG A 56 -10.46 -7.15 11.74
N ALA A 57 -11.43 -7.71 12.45
CA ALA A 57 -12.12 -8.92 11.99
C ALA A 57 -12.89 -8.70 10.69
N ILE A 58 -13.62 -7.57 10.57
CA ILE A 58 -14.34 -7.18 9.35
C ILE A 58 -13.37 -7.01 8.18
N VAL A 59 -12.26 -6.29 8.40
CA VAL A 59 -11.22 -6.08 7.38
C VAL A 59 -10.61 -7.40 6.94
N GLY A 60 -10.30 -8.30 7.89
CA GLY A 60 -9.77 -9.62 7.59
C GLY A 60 -10.72 -10.47 6.74
N GLY A 61 -12.02 -10.46 7.06
CA GLY A 61 -13.04 -11.12 6.24
C GLY A 61 -13.07 -10.62 4.80
N ARG A 62 -13.11 -9.29 4.61
CA ARG A 62 -13.09 -8.65 3.28
C ARG A 62 -11.81 -8.94 2.50
N ILE A 63 -10.65 -8.94 3.17
CA ILE A 63 -9.38 -9.29 2.52
C ILE A 63 -9.44 -10.73 2.01
N ARG A 64 -9.84 -11.70 2.85
CA ARG A 64 -9.91 -13.12 2.47
C ARG A 64 -10.88 -13.37 1.32
N GLU A 65 -12.04 -12.73 1.35
CA GLU A 65 -13.00 -12.77 0.24
C GLU A 65 -12.39 -12.21 -1.05
N ALA A 66 -11.75 -11.05 -0.98
CA ALA A 66 -11.16 -10.41 -2.14
C ALA A 66 -10.01 -11.22 -2.75
N ILE A 67 -9.11 -11.79 -1.92
CA ILE A 67 -7.97 -12.60 -2.39
C ILE A 67 -8.35 -14.05 -2.74
N ALA A 68 -9.59 -14.48 -2.49
CA ALA A 68 -10.10 -15.77 -2.92
C ALA A 68 -10.32 -15.86 -4.44
N GLN A 69 -10.41 -14.72 -5.12
CA GLN A 69 -10.57 -14.65 -6.59
C GLN A 69 -9.36 -15.23 -7.32
N ASP A 70 -9.58 -15.71 -8.55
CA ASP A 70 -8.54 -16.35 -9.38
C ASP A 70 -7.47 -15.36 -9.87
N SER A 71 -7.85 -14.08 -10.03
CA SER A 71 -6.94 -13.05 -10.52
C SER A 71 -7.21 -11.69 -9.88
N TRP A 72 -6.15 -11.06 -9.38
CA TRP A 72 -6.22 -9.76 -8.72
C TRP A 72 -4.84 -9.10 -8.62
N VAL A 73 -4.84 -7.80 -8.42
CA VAL A 73 -3.69 -7.05 -7.93
C VAL A 73 -4.08 -6.32 -6.65
N SER A 74 -3.31 -6.49 -5.58
CA SER A 74 -3.52 -5.79 -4.31
C SER A 74 -2.50 -4.69 -4.09
N ASP A 75 -2.92 -3.60 -3.46
CA ASP A 75 -2.03 -2.57 -2.93
C ASP A 75 -2.35 -2.25 -1.47
N GLY A 76 -1.34 -1.91 -0.74
CA GLY A 76 -1.41 -1.62 0.69
C GLY A 76 -0.43 -2.46 1.50
N LEU A 77 -0.22 -2.06 2.74
CA LEU A 77 0.62 -2.78 3.69
C LEU A 77 -0.14 -2.92 5.01
N TYR A 78 -1.18 -3.75 5.01
CA TYR A 78 -1.93 -4.02 6.22
C TYR A 78 -1.27 -5.13 7.02
N SER A 79 -0.60 -4.72 8.06
CA SER A 79 0.38 -5.54 8.79
C SER A 79 -0.11 -6.91 9.28
N ARG A 80 -1.36 -7.06 9.65
CA ARG A 80 -1.89 -8.32 10.23
C ARG A 80 -2.17 -9.40 9.18
N TYR A 81 -2.55 -9.01 7.96
CA TYR A 81 -2.98 -9.93 6.90
C TYR A 81 -2.03 -9.97 5.70
N GLN A 82 -0.89 -9.25 5.79
CA GLN A 82 0.02 -9.12 4.66
C GLN A 82 0.67 -10.47 4.27
N ASP A 83 0.98 -11.30 5.24
CA ASP A 83 1.53 -12.64 4.99
C ASP A 83 0.52 -13.48 4.19
N GLU A 84 -0.75 -13.51 4.62
CA GLU A 84 -1.83 -14.25 3.96
C GLU A 84 -2.05 -13.77 2.51
N VAL A 85 -2.06 -12.46 2.28
CA VAL A 85 -2.14 -11.87 0.94
C VAL A 85 -0.94 -12.27 0.08
N THR A 86 0.27 -12.18 0.66
CA THR A 86 1.50 -12.47 -0.08
C THR A 86 1.64 -13.98 -0.36
N GLU A 87 1.22 -14.84 0.56
CA GLU A 87 1.20 -16.30 0.35
C GLU A 87 0.36 -16.68 -0.87
N ARG A 88 -0.82 -16.07 -1.04
CA ARG A 88 -1.71 -16.33 -2.17
C ARG A 88 -1.27 -15.66 -3.47
N ALA A 89 -0.42 -14.63 -3.42
CA ALA A 89 0.08 -13.95 -4.61
C ALA A 89 1.07 -14.84 -5.38
N ASP A 90 1.01 -14.80 -6.70
CA ASP A 90 1.96 -15.45 -7.59
C ASP A 90 3.25 -14.60 -7.71
N VAL A 91 3.10 -13.27 -7.58
CA VAL A 91 4.19 -12.29 -7.65
C VAL A 91 4.05 -11.27 -6.53
N LEU A 92 5.16 -10.96 -5.85
CA LEU A 92 5.27 -9.88 -4.89
C LEU A 92 6.11 -8.74 -5.51
N ILE A 93 5.52 -7.58 -5.71
CA ILE A 93 6.25 -6.40 -6.19
C ILE A 93 6.57 -5.49 -5.02
N TYR A 94 7.85 -5.29 -4.74
CA TYR A 94 8.31 -4.34 -3.74
C TYR A 94 8.81 -3.04 -4.37
N LEU A 95 8.08 -1.95 -4.13
CA LEU A 95 8.49 -0.61 -4.55
C LEU A 95 9.45 0.00 -3.51
N ASN A 96 10.75 -0.23 -3.71
CA ASN A 96 11.83 0.32 -2.88
C ASN A 96 12.27 1.71 -3.40
N ILE A 97 11.33 2.63 -3.46
CA ILE A 97 11.55 3.98 -3.98
C ILE A 97 12.24 4.86 -2.93
N PRO A 98 13.31 5.58 -3.27
CA PRO A 98 14.01 6.49 -2.36
C PRO A 98 13.09 7.53 -1.71
N LEU A 99 13.37 7.89 -0.45
CA LEU A 99 12.55 8.80 0.35
C LEU A 99 12.30 10.15 -0.36
N ILE A 100 13.31 10.73 -0.98
CA ILE A 100 13.21 12.00 -1.71
C ILE A 100 12.20 11.92 -2.86
N ALA A 101 12.22 10.82 -3.62
CA ALA A 101 11.28 10.62 -4.73
C ALA A 101 9.85 10.40 -4.21
N ARG A 102 9.68 9.72 -3.07
CA ARG A 102 8.38 9.55 -2.41
C ARG A 102 7.82 10.87 -1.91
N TRP A 103 8.67 11.72 -1.33
CA TRP A 103 8.30 13.05 -0.88
C TRP A 103 7.81 13.92 -2.05
N ARG A 104 8.56 13.94 -3.17
CA ARG A 104 8.11 14.65 -4.39
C ARG A 104 6.74 14.17 -4.88
N ASN A 105 6.48 12.85 -4.82
CA ASN A 105 5.19 12.28 -5.21
C ASN A 105 4.05 12.79 -4.31
N HIS A 106 4.33 12.91 -3.01
CA HIS A 106 3.36 13.42 -2.06
C HIS A 106 3.06 14.90 -2.29
N PHE A 107 4.08 15.72 -2.44
CA PHE A 107 3.95 17.14 -2.73
C PHE A 107 3.18 17.40 -4.04
N GLN A 108 3.48 16.66 -5.11
CA GLN A 108 2.71 16.75 -6.37
C GLN A 108 1.23 16.34 -6.20
N ARG A 109 0.92 15.45 -5.27
CA ARG A 109 -0.47 15.09 -4.96
C ARG A 109 -1.18 16.20 -4.20
N ALA A 110 -0.52 16.85 -3.25
CA ALA A 110 -1.05 17.98 -2.49
C ALA A 110 -1.37 19.18 -3.40
N LEU A 111 -0.58 19.41 -4.44
CA LEU A 111 -0.79 20.49 -5.42
C LEU A 111 -1.93 20.23 -6.42
N ARG A 112 -2.53 19.04 -6.47
CA ARG A 112 -3.63 18.77 -7.40
C ARG A 112 -4.94 19.41 -6.91
N PRO A 113 -5.71 20.11 -7.79
CA PRO A 113 -6.94 20.83 -7.41
C PRO A 113 -8.04 19.95 -6.76
N SER A 114 -8.00 18.66 -7.04
CA SER A 114 -8.95 17.66 -6.48
C SER A 114 -8.45 17.01 -5.18
N GLY A 115 -7.30 17.42 -4.66
CA GLY A 115 -6.75 16.89 -3.41
C GLY A 115 -7.54 17.36 -2.20
N ARG A 116 -7.70 16.49 -1.20
CA ARG A 116 -8.37 16.77 0.09
C ARG A 116 -7.64 17.82 0.96
N HIS A 117 -6.64 18.51 0.44
CA HIS A 117 -5.67 19.30 1.19
C HIS A 117 -5.68 20.79 0.79
N LYS A 118 -6.86 21.36 0.57
CA LYS A 118 -6.97 22.79 0.24
C LYS A 118 -6.53 23.75 1.36
N GLU A 119 -6.28 23.26 2.57
CA GLU A 119 -5.99 24.07 3.76
C GLU A 119 -4.72 23.65 4.51
N LEU A 120 -3.81 22.87 3.88
CA LEU A 120 -2.58 22.47 4.54
C LEU A 120 -1.61 23.64 4.65
N THR A 121 -1.19 23.93 5.87
CA THR A 121 -0.13 24.89 6.15
C THR A 121 1.24 24.26 5.87
N TRP A 122 2.27 25.09 5.75
CA TRP A 122 3.66 24.63 5.61
C TRP A 122 4.12 23.73 6.77
N TRP A 123 3.57 23.95 7.96
CA TRP A 123 3.81 23.13 9.14
C TRP A 123 3.18 21.73 9.03
N ASP A 124 2.02 21.61 8.40
CA ASP A 124 1.38 20.32 8.16
C ASP A 124 2.22 19.46 7.20
N GLU A 125 2.84 20.07 6.20
CA GLU A 125 3.74 19.38 5.26
C GLU A 125 5.01 18.87 5.94
N ILE A 126 5.63 19.67 6.83
CA ILE A 126 6.79 19.24 7.63
C ILE A 126 6.40 18.11 8.56
N HIS A 127 5.28 18.24 9.27
CA HIS A 127 4.78 17.21 10.17
C HIS A 127 4.50 15.91 9.42
N PHE A 128 3.87 15.98 8.25
CA PHE A 128 3.63 14.83 7.40
C PHE A 128 4.93 14.17 6.92
N PHE A 129 5.94 14.95 6.54
CA PHE A 129 7.26 14.43 6.18
C PHE A 129 7.93 13.69 7.33
N TYR A 130 7.89 14.25 8.52
CA TYR A 130 8.40 13.62 9.73
C TYR A 130 7.68 12.30 10.02
N GLU A 131 6.34 12.31 10.02
CA GLU A 131 5.51 11.12 10.20
C GLU A 131 5.80 10.04 9.14
N MET A 132 5.94 10.43 7.89
CA MET A 132 6.27 9.49 6.80
C MET A 132 7.64 8.86 7.00
N THR A 133 8.62 9.63 7.49
CA THR A 133 9.98 9.13 7.79
C THR A 133 9.95 8.15 8.94
N LEU A 134 9.28 8.48 10.05
CA LEU A 134 9.12 7.59 11.21
C LEU A 134 8.37 6.29 10.83
N LYS A 135 7.29 6.40 10.07
CA LYS A 135 6.54 5.22 9.58
C LYS A 135 7.42 4.35 8.69
N THR A 136 8.28 4.94 7.87
CA THR A 136 9.24 4.21 7.04
C THR A 136 10.19 3.39 7.90
N GLN A 137 10.80 4.00 8.91
CA GLN A 137 11.71 3.31 9.83
C GLN A 137 11.03 2.16 10.57
N LYS A 138 9.81 2.38 11.08
CA LYS A 138 9.02 1.35 11.78
C LYS A 138 8.58 0.19 10.87
N GLN A 139 8.32 0.46 9.59
CA GLN A 139 7.85 -0.54 8.63
C GLN A 139 8.99 -1.30 7.94
N ALA A 140 10.18 -0.71 7.85
CA ALA A 140 11.31 -1.28 7.10
C ALA A 140 11.69 -2.71 7.56
N PRO A 141 11.84 -3.02 8.87
CA PRO A 141 12.19 -4.38 9.30
C PRO A 141 11.16 -5.42 8.84
N ARG A 142 9.89 -5.06 8.90
CA ARG A 142 8.80 -5.94 8.49
C ARG A 142 8.76 -6.17 6.98
N ILE A 143 8.93 -5.11 6.19
CA ILE A 143 9.01 -5.24 4.73
C ILE A 143 10.20 -6.11 4.35
N ASN A 144 11.37 -5.91 4.98
CA ASN A 144 12.55 -6.71 4.73
C ASN A 144 12.33 -8.19 5.08
N ALA A 145 11.70 -8.48 6.21
CA ALA A 145 11.35 -9.84 6.60
C ALA A 145 10.38 -10.50 5.60
N LEU A 146 9.39 -9.74 5.11
CA LEU A 146 8.46 -10.21 4.09
C LEU A 146 9.16 -10.51 2.75
N VAL A 147 10.03 -9.60 2.31
CA VAL A 147 10.84 -9.75 1.09
C VAL A 147 11.75 -10.98 1.18
N GLU A 148 12.39 -11.20 2.33
CA GLU A 148 13.25 -12.39 2.53
C GLU A 148 12.40 -13.69 2.58
N LYS A 149 11.27 -13.67 3.30
CA LYS A 149 10.37 -14.83 3.39
C LYS A 149 9.87 -15.28 2.01
N PHE A 150 9.62 -14.34 1.09
CA PHE A 150 9.05 -14.61 -0.22
C PHE A 150 10.01 -14.31 -1.39
N LYS A 151 11.31 -14.42 -1.16
CA LYS A 151 12.35 -14.07 -2.12
C LYS A 151 12.22 -14.74 -3.50
N ASP A 152 11.65 -15.94 -3.55
CA ASP A 152 11.49 -16.71 -4.80
C ASP A 152 10.46 -16.09 -5.76
N LYS A 153 9.60 -15.20 -5.28
CA LYS A 153 8.55 -14.54 -6.09
C LYS A 153 8.57 -13.02 -5.98
N VAL A 154 9.61 -12.44 -5.39
CA VAL A 154 9.71 -10.98 -5.23
C VAL A 154 10.39 -10.33 -6.43
N ILE A 155 9.80 -9.21 -6.87
CA ILE A 155 10.40 -8.28 -7.84
C ILE A 155 10.58 -6.94 -7.14
N VAL A 156 11.83 -6.48 -7.01
CA VAL A 156 12.15 -5.20 -6.38
C VAL A 156 12.34 -4.15 -7.46
N LEU A 157 11.61 -3.03 -7.34
CA LEU A 157 11.70 -1.90 -8.26
C LEU A 157 12.15 -0.65 -7.50
N HIS A 158 13.25 -0.06 -7.93
CA HIS A 158 13.90 1.06 -7.23
C HIS A 158 13.61 2.43 -7.86
N SER A 159 13.05 2.46 -9.06
CA SER A 159 12.85 3.70 -9.81
C SER A 159 11.57 3.69 -10.64
N ARG A 160 11.12 4.90 -11.02
CA ARG A 160 10.00 5.03 -11.97
C ARG A 160 10.31 4.42 -13.34
N LYS A 161 11.59 4.42 -13.74
CA LYS A 161 12.03 3.83 -15.00
C LYS A 161 11.82 2.32 -14.95
N GLU A 162 12.28 1.66 -13.89
CA GLU A 162 12.08 0.21 -13.69
C GLU A 162 10.58 -0.15 -13.62
N VAL A 163 9.75 0.69 -12.98
CA VAL A 163 8.29 0.50 -12.97
C VAL A 163 7.72 0.56 -14.39
N ALA A 164 8.14 1.52 -15.20
CA ALA A 164 7.68 1.63 -16.59
C ALA A 164 8.15 0.45 -17.45
N GLU A 165 9.39 0.02 -17.28
CA GLU A 165 9.95 -1.16 -17.98
C GLU A 165 9.23 -2.45 -17.57
N TYR A 166 8.91 -2.61 -16.30
CA TYR A 166 8.12 -3.74 -15.80
C TYR A 166 6.72 -3.74 -16.42
N LEU A 167 6.04 -2.58 -16.39
CA LEU A 167 4.71 -2.46 -17.01
C LEU A 167 4.74 -2.73 -18.53
N ALA A 168 5.81 -2.37 -19.22
CA ALA A 168 5.91 -2.64 -20.67
C ALA A 168 6.00 -4.13 -20.98
N LYS A 169 6.54 -4.94 -20.07
CA LYS A 169 6.73 -6.40 -20.22
C LYS A 169 5.52 -7.24 -19.80
N LEU A 170 4.57 -6.68 -19.07
CA LEU A 170 3.30 -7.32 -18.72
C LEU A 170 2.37 -7.36 -19.94
#